data_53f39ebef8a80cf90216f07e6391b7b0
#
_entry.id   53f39ebef8a80cf90216f07e6391b7b0
#
_cell.length_a   1.000
_cell.length_b   1.000
_cell.length_c   1.000
_cell.angle_alpha   90.00
_cell.angle_beta   90.00
_cell.angle_gamma   90.00
#
_symmetry.space_group_name_H-M   'P 1'
#
loop_
_entity.id
_entity.type
_entity.pdbx_description
1 polymer ?
#
loop_
_entity_poly.entity_id
_entity_poly.type
_entity_poly.pdbx_seq_one_letter_code
_entity_poly.pdbx_strand_id
1 'polypeptide(L)'
;MGGAFITSAPFILTSRVASADTLEPILSPTRRPFARAIQAGIVVRESPSVKSKIIRTLKINEVVPVEAQTESNQSPTSYNKIWYKTRDGYAHSAYLQPAENKTQKPVLDAVGFWVEASVPTVPVRTKPDSKASIAYNIFFGCTLQILEAVEGDNKSVWYRVSDGNSEKLFVLAEQLRRIDVSEFTPISPNVPLENKRIEVSIAKQLVSAYEYDKLVYTARCATGAKFVLKDGRIDDYSTTKGDHRIFLKTPSRRMIGGAFGDSDYYDLPGIPWVAYFTASRIAFHGAYWHNDYGNPRSHGCVNMLPEDAQWVYRWTSPVAPYEERWTRTESKGQGSLVRVF
;
A
#
# COMPACT_ATOMS: atom_id res chain seq x y z
N MET A 1 17.31 -25.33 -42.99
CA MET A 1 17.72 -24.98 -41.64
C MET A 1 17.54 -23.49 -41.50
N GLY A 2 16.42 -23.06 -40.95
CA GLY A 2 16.06 -21.64 -40.76
C GLY A 2 15.85 -21.40 -39.27
N GLY A 3 16.81 -20.72 -38.60
CA GLY A 3 16.68 -20.32 -37.23
C GLY A 3 15.85 -19.05 -37.12
N ALA A 4 14.75 -19.11 -36.35
CA ALA A 4 13.95 -17.97 -36.03
C ALA A 4 14.56 -17.23 -34.84
N PHE A 5 15.02 -16.00 -35.06
CA PHE A 5 15.42 -15.10 -34.00
C PHE A 5 14.17 -14.46 -33.39
N ILE A 6 13.91 -14.74 -32.10
CA ILE A 6 12.91 -14.03 -31.32
C ILE A 6 13.58 -12.76 -30.77
N THR A 7 13.26 -11.62 -31.38
CA THR A 7 13.66 -10.31 -30.84
C THR A 7 12.70 -9.91 -29.74
N SER A 8 13.20 -9.86 -28.50
CA SER A 8 12.51 -9.24 -27.38
C SER A 8 12.52 -7.72 -27.56
N ALA A 9 11.36 -7.15 -27.82
CA ALA A 9 11.19 -5.68 -27.85
C ALA A 9 11.27 -5.14 -26.42
N PRO A 10 12.00 -4.02 -26.20
CA PRO A 10 12.00 -3.37 -24.90
C PRO A 10 10.65 -2.70 -24.67
N PHE A 11 10.08 -2.92 -23.46
CA PHE A 11 8.92 -2.17 -22.99
C PHE A 11 9.33 -0.71 -22.82
N ILE A 12 9.02 0.13 -23.79
CA ILE A 12 9.11 1.57 -23.67
C ILE A 12 7.89 2.02 -22.88
N LEU A 13 8.08 2.41 -21.62
CA LEU A 13 7.12 3.23 -20.89
C LEU A 13 6.99 4.56 -21.63
N THR A 14 6.03 4.68 -22.52
CA THR A 14 5.65 5.96 -23.08
C THR A 14 4.99 6.77 -21.98
N SER A 15 5.73 7.71 -21.41
CA SER A 15 5.17 8.82 -20.63
C SER A 15 4.23 9.59 -21.56
N ARG A 16 2.92 9.38 -21.42
CA ARG A 16 1.94 10.27 -22.03
C ARG A 16 2.05 11.63 -21.36
N VAL A 17 2.64 12.59 -22.05
CA VAL A 17 2.52 13.99 -21.74
C VAL A 17 1.07 14.38 -22.05
N ALA A 18 0.24 14.47 -21.02
CA ALA A 18 -1.12 14.97 -21.12
C ALA A 18 -1.11 16.49 -20.91
N SER A 19 -1.92 17.20 -21.68
CA SER A 19 -2.18 18.62 -21.50
C SER A 19 -2.77 18.90 -20.12
N ALA A 20 -2.44 20.04 -19.53
CA ALA A 20 -2.65 20.38 -18.11
C ALA A 20 -4.13 20.42 -17.63
N ASP A 21 -5.11 20.23 -18.50
CA ASP A 21 -6.52 20.50 -18.15
C ASP A 21 -7.41 19.29 -17.86
N THR A 22 -6.93 18.04 -17.99
CA THR A 22 -7.81 16.85 -17.81
C THR A 22 -7.10 15.59 -17.34
N LEU A 23 -6.14 15.67 -16.40
CA LEU A 23 -5.66 14.44 -15.75
C LEU A 23 -6.66 13.99 -14.68
N GLU A 24 -7.75 13.35 -15.11
CA GLU A 24 -8.47 12.46 -14.20
C GLU A 24 -7.48 11.33 -13.82
N PRO A 25 -7.22 11.12 -12.51
CA PRO A 25 -6.39 10.00 -12.10
C PRO A 25 -7.09 8.72 -12.53
N ILE A 26 -6.56 8.09 -13.54
CA ILE A 26 -6.97 6.74 -13.90
C ILE A 26 -6.57 5.90 -12.68
N LEU A 27 -7.56 5.36 -11.95
CA LEU A 27 -7.33 4.18 -11.15
C LEU A 27 -6.76 3.16 -12.12
N SER A 28 -5.42 3.09 -12.20
CA SER A 28 -4.78 2.03 -12.98
C SER A 28 -5.32 0.74 -12.42
N PRO A 29 -6.11 -0.02 -13.20
CA PRO A 29 -6.54 -1.32 -12.74
C PRO A 29 -5.25 -2.10 -12.55
N THR A 30 -4.84 -2.28 -11.31
CA THR A 30 -3.77 -3.20 -10.99
C THR A 30 -4.30 -4.57 -11.43
N ARG A 31 -3.88 -5.04 -12.61
CA ARG A 31 -4.25 -6.35 -13.14
C ARG A 31 -3.55 -7.44 -12.34
N ARG A 32 -3.93 -7.57 -11.09
CA ARG A 32 -3.46 -8.65 -10.25
C ARG A 32 -4.42 -9.84 -10.37
N PRO A 33 -3.90 -11.06 -10.46
CA PRO A 33 -4.71 -12.24 -10.77
C PRO A 33 -5.58 -12.70 -9.61
N PHE A 34 -5.38 -12.14 -8.41
CA PHE A 34 -6.13 -12.48 -7.21
C PHE A 34 -6.58 -11.22 -6.46
N ALA A 35 -7.63 -11.40 -5.66
CA ALA A 35 -8.05 -10.40 -4.69
C ALA A 35 -8.42 -11.06 -3.37
N ARG A 36 -7.97 -10.46 -2.26
CA ARG A 36 -8.26 -10.91 -0.89
C ARG A 36 -9.39 -10.08 -0.30
N ALA A 37 -10.37 -10.74 0.28
CA ALA A 37 -11.43 -10.09 1.04
C ALA A 37 -10.87 -9.44 2.32
N ILE A 38 -11.05 -8.13 2.46
CA ILE A 38 -10.51 -7.36 3.59
C ILE A 38 -11.36 -7.44 4.85
N GLN A 39 -12.60 -7.87 4.72
CA GLN A 39 -13.56 -8.05 5.81
C GLN A 39 -14.50 -9.23 5.53
N ALA A 40 -15.24 -9.66 6.52
CA ALA A 40 -16.29 -10.66 6.33
C ALA A 40 -17.55 -10.06 5.68
N GLY A 41 -18.35 -10.91 5.02
CA GLY A 41 -19.65 -10.50 4.50
C GLY A 41 -19.61 -9.72 3.18
N ILE A 42 -18.49 -9.68 2.49
CA ILE A 42 -18.40 -9.07 1.15
C ILE A 42 -19.23 -9.90 0.19
N VAL A 43 -20.20 -9.26 -0.47
CA VAL A 43 -21.14 -9.94 -1.36
C VAL A 43 -20.55 -10.14 -2.77
N VAL A 44 -20.73 -11.34 -3.29
CA VAL A 44 -20.55 -11.68 -4.70
C VAL A 44 -21.93 -11.67 -5.36
N ARG A 45 -22.08 -10.97 -6.48
CA ARG A 45 -23.33 -10.73 -7.17
C ARG A 45 -23.33 -11.29 -8.59
N GLU A 46 -24.51 -11.55 -9.12
CA GLU A 46 -24.69 -12.07 -10.47
C GLU A 46 -24.21 -11.09 -11.57
N SER A 47 -24.38 -9.79 -11.32
CA SER A 47 -23.89 -8.71 -12.22
C SER A 47 -23.24 -7.57 -11.42
N PRO A 48 -22.47 -6.67 -12.05
CA PRO A 48 -21.74 -5.58 -11.37
C PRO A 48 -22.69 -4.44 -10.94
N SER A 49 -23.61 -4.75 -10.02
CA SER A 49 -24.65 -3.83 -9.56
C SER A 49 -25.04 -4.12 -8.10
N VAL A 50 -25.16 -3.06 -7.30
CA VAL A 50 -25.69 -3.16 -5.92
C VAL A 50 -27.14 -3.68 -5.87
N LYS A 51 -27.86 -3.62 -6.98
CA LYS A 51 -29.24 -4.12 -7.11
C LYS A 51 -29.32 -5.58 -7.58
N SER A 52 -28.20 -6.14 -8.05
CA SER A 52 -28.16 -7.51 -8.57
C SER A 52 -28.26 -8.54 -7.46
N LYS A 53 -28.75 -9.72 -7.80
CA LYS A 53 -28.89 -10.87 -6.89
C LYS A 53 -27.55 -11.22 -6.24
N ILE A 54 -27.57 -11.44 -4.93
CA ILE A 54 -26.41 -11.95 -4.19
C ILE A 54 -26.31 -13.46 -4.45
N ILE A 55 -25.14 -13.91 -4.91
CA ILE A 55 -24.82 -15.32 -5.15
C ILE A 55 -24.26 -15.95 -3.87
N ARG A 56 -23.30 -15.28 -3.23
CA ARG A 56 -22.70 -15.70 -1.96
C ARG A 56 -21.99 -14.53 -1.25
N THR A 57 -21.44 -14.80 -0.09
CA THR A 57 -20.57 -13.87 0.63
C THR A 57 -19.18 -14.46 0.79
N LEU A 58 -18.17 -13.58 0.83
CA LEU A 58 -16.77 -13.93 1.10
C LEU A 58 -16.52 -13.89 2.62
N LYS A 59 -15.69 -14.81 3.09
CA LYS A 59 -15.12 -14.77 4.45
C LYS A 59 -13.97 -13.76 4.50
N ILE A 60 -13.67 -13.25 5.68
CA ILE A 60 -12.45 -12.44 5.86
C ILE A 60 -11.21 -13.23 5.42
N ASN A 61 -10.31 -12.54 4.71
CA ASN A 61 -9.09 -13.10 4.11
C ASN A 61 -9.32 -14.18 3.04
N GLU A 62 -10.55 -14.43 2.61
CA GLU A 62 -10.79 -15.30 1.46
C GLU A 62 -10.16 -14.68 0.21
N VAL A 63 -9.45 -15.52 -0.54
CA VAL A 63 -8.76 -15.13 -1.78
C VAL A 63 -9.55 -15.67 -2.96
N VAL A 64 -9.88 -14.79 -3.89
CA VAL A 64 -10.61 -15.13 -5.11
C VAL A 64 -9.79 -14.80 -6.35
N PRO A 65 -9.81 -15.63 -7.41
CA PRO A 65 -9.26 -15.27 -8.71
C PRO A 65 -10.03 -14.08 -9.30
N VAL A 66 -9.29 -13.15 -9.95
CA VAL A 66 -9.86 -12.03 -10.70
C VAL A 66 -9.69 -12.32 -12.19
N GLU A 67 -10.80 -12.65 -12.84
CA GLU A 67 -10.82 -12.99 -14.28
C GLU A 67 -10.83 -11.73 -15.15
N ALA A 68 -11.56 -10.69 -14.69
CA ALA A 68 -11.69 -9.42 -15.39
C ALA A 68 -12.08 -8.29 -14.42
N GLN A 69 -12.00 -7.07 -14.93
CA GLN A 69 -12.48 -5.86 -14.27
C GLN A 69 -13.52 -5.19 -15.16
N THR A 70 -14.54 -4.63 -14.56
CA THR A 70 -15.56 -3.84 -15.26
C THR A 70 -15.97 -2.64 -14.42
N GLU A 71 -16.38 -1.58 -15.08
CA GLU A 71 -16.94 -0.41 -14.41
C GLU A 71 -18.46 -0.44 -14.40
N SER A 72 -19.06 0.04 -13.33
CA SER A 72 -20.50 0.21 -13.23
C SER A 72 -20.84 1.42 -12.36
N ASN A 73 -21.77 2.24 -12.82
CA ASN A 73 -22.34 3.34 -12.03
C ASN A 73 -23.22 2.86 -10.87
N GLN A 74 -23.56 1.56 -10.83
CA GLN A 74 -24.31 0.94 -9.74
C GLN A 74 -23.34 0.37 -8.69
N SER A 75 -22.47 1.23 -8.18
CA SER A 75 -21.44 0.92 -7.18
C SER A 75 -21.87 1.33 -5.78
N PRO A 76 -21.37 0.66 -4.73
CA PRO A 76 -21.66 1.02 -3.34
C PRO A 76 -20.90 2.27 -2.88
N THR A 77 -19.90 2.72 -3.64
CA THR A 77 -19.10 3.93 -3.35
C THR A 77 -19.18 4.91 -4.51
N SER A 78 -19.08 6.20 -4.22
CA SER A 78 -19.25 7.27 -5.24
C SER A 78 -18.07 7.38 -6.20
N TYR A 79 -16.85 7.05 -5.78
CA TYR A 79 -15.63 7.23 -6.56
C TYR A 79 -15.11 5.95 -7.20
N ASN A 80 -15.16 4.81 -6.47
CA ASN A 80 -14.74 3.54 -7.01
C ASN A 80 -15.91 2.85 -7.71
N LYS A 81 -15.84 2.74 -9.02
CA LYS A 81 -16.85 2.09 -9.87
C LYS A 81 -16.40 0.70 -10.35
N ILE A 82 -15.26 0.22 -9.88
CA ILE A 82 -14.64 -1.02 -10.37
C ILE A 82 -15.23 -2.22 -9.63
N TRP A 83 -15.65 -3.21 -10.42
CA TRP A 83 -16.06 -4.52 -9.98
C TRP A 83 -15.10 -5.57 -10.52
N TYR A 84 -14.71 -6.50 -9.69
CA TYR A 84 -13.92 -7.65 -10.10
C TYR A 84 -14.85 -8.80 -10.49
N LYS A 85 -14.68 -9.29 -11.72
CA LYS A 85 -15.28 -10.56 -12.16
C LYS A 85 -14.49 -11.68 -11.53
N THR A 86 -15.15 -12.49 -10.74
CA THR A 86 -14.64 -13.72 -10.13
C THR A 86 -15.33 -14.91 -10.78
N ARG A 87 -14.87 -16.12 -10.49
CA ARG A 87 -15.49 -17.35 -10.98
C ARG A 87 -16.99 -17.43 -10.71
N ASP A 88 -17.43 -16.95 -9.54
CA ASP A 88 -18.81 -17.08 -9.08
C ASP A 88 -19.71 -15.89 -9.45
N GLY A 89 -19.13 -14.76 -9.84
CA GLY A 89 -19.87 -13.54 -10.11
C GLY A 89 -19.02 -12.28 -9.94
N TYR A 90 -19.62 -11.19 -9.50
CA TYR A 90 -18.96 -9.88 -9.38
C TYR A 90 -18.89 -9.43 -7.91
N ALA A 91 -17.72 -9.01 -7.48
CA ALA A 91 -17.51 -8.38 -6.19
C ALA A 91 -16.90 -6.98 -6.36
N HIS A 92 -17.33 -6.04 -5.52
CA HIS A 92 -16.87 -4.65 -5.63
C HIS A 92 -15.43 -4.51 -5.14
N SER A 93 -14.58 -3.88 -5.95
CA SER A 93 -13.14 -3.81 -5.70
C SER A 93 -12.76 -3.05 -4.44
N ALA A 94 -13.56 -2.09 -3.96
CA ALA A 94 -13.28 -1.31 -2.74
C ALA A 94 -13.03 -2.19 -1.50
N TYR A 95 -13.64 -3.37 -1.48
CA TYR A 95 -13.58 -4.32 -0.35
C TYR A 95 -12.62 -5.50 -0.61
N LEU A 96 -11.87 -5.44 -1.69
CA LEU A 96 -10.98 -6.50 -2.13
C LEU A 96 -9.58 -5.93 -2.37
N GLN A 97 -8.60 -6.41 -1.61
CA GLN A 97 -7.20 -6.07 -1.86
C GLN A 97 -6.69 -6.84 -3.07
N PRO A 98 -6.24 -6.16 -4.16
CA PRO A 98 -5.54 -6.83 -5.25
C PRO A 98 -4.27 -7.51 -4.76
N ALA A 99 -4.01 -8.74 -5.21
CA ALA A 99 -2.86 -9.51 -4.77
C ALA A 99 -2.31 -10.42 -5.87
N GLU A 100 -1.04 -10.78 -5.74
CA GLU A 100 -0.42 -11.88 -6.44
C GLU A 100 -0.30 -13.09 -5.51
N ASN A 101 -0.02 -14.26 -6.07
CA ASN A 101 0.33 -15.45 -5.31
C ASN A 101 1.58 -16.05 -5.94
N LYS A 102 2.72 -15.41 -5.66
CA LYS A 102 3.99 -15.75 -6.28
C LYS A 102 5.04 -16.04 -5.21
N THR A 103 5.35 -17.31 -5.02
CA THR A 103 6.44 -17.71 -4.16
C THR A 103 7.80 -17.31 -4.75
N GLN A 104 8.76 -17.10 -3.89
CA GLN A 104 10.09 -16.60 -4.21
C GLN A 104 11.15 -17.62 -3.84
N LYS A 105 12.31 -17.54 -4.49
CA LYS A 105 13.47 -18.30 -4.07
C LYS A 105 14.09 -17.61 -2.84
N PRO A 106 14.28 -18.31 -1.72
CA PRO A 106 14.90 -17.74 -0.53
C PRO A 106 16.32 -17.23 -0.78
N VAL A 107 16.72 -16.16 -0.10
CA VAL A 107 18.07 -15.61 -0.10
C VAL A 107 18.69 -15.92 1.26
N LEU A 108 19.73 -16.75 1.29
CA LEU A 108 20.31 -17.26 2.52
C LEU A 108 21.38 -16.35 3.14
N ASP A 109 22.08 -15.56 2.32
CA ASP A 109 23.30 -14.85 2.72
C ASP A 109 23.07 -13.38 3.09
N ALA A 110 21.81 -12.95 3.18
CA ALA A 110 21.52 -11.52 3.33
C ALA A 110 20.92 -11.21 4.69
N VAL A 111 21.59 -10.31 5.40
CA VAL A 111 21.14 -9.69 6.64
C VAL A 111 20.82 -8.21 6.34
N GLY A 112 19.80 -7.66 6.98
CA GLY A 112 19.52 -6.23 6.94
C GLY A 112 18.82 -5.74 5.67
N PHE A 113 18.26 -6.60 4.84
CA PHE A 113 17.52 -6.19 3.63
C PHE A 113 16.01 -6.05 3.88
N TRP A 114 15.35 -5.36 2.94
CA TRP A 114 13.90 -5.18 2.97
C TRP A 114 13.19 -6.22 2.10
N VAL A 115 12.03 -6.66 2.59
CA VAL A 115 11.16 -7.59 1.87
C VAL A 115 9.74 -7.10 1.81
N GLU A 116 9.02 -7.62 0.83
CA GLU A 116 7.59 -7.40 0.65
C GLU A 116 6.86 -8.74 0.55
N ALA A 117 5.70 -8.84 1.19
CA ALA A 117 4.84 -10.01 1.06
C ALA A 117 4.37 -10.18 -0.40
N SER A 118 4.68 -11.33 -1.00
CA SER A 118 4.43 -11.65 -2.41
C SER A 118 3.27 -12.62 -2.64
N VAL A 119 2.60 -13.01 -1.55
CA VAL A 119 1.39 -13.84 -1.56
C VAL A 119 0.26 -13.15 -0.78
N PRO A 120 -1.01 -13.51 -1.00
CA PRO A 120 -2.15 -12.78 -0.44
C PRO A 120 -2.18 -12.68 1.09
N THR A 121 -1.72 -13.74 1.79
CA THR A 121 -1.68 -13.80 3.27
C THR A 121 -0.45 -14.55 3.71
N VAL A 122 0.29 -13.98 4.65
CA VAL A 122 1.54 -14.50 5.17
C VAL A 122 1.45 -14.60 6.70
N PRO A 123 1.46 -15.81 7.28
CA PRO A 123 1.50 -15.97 8.72
C PRO A 123 2.85 -15.52 9.29
N VAL A 124 2.84 -14.64 10.27
CA VAL A 124 4.00 -14.28 11.08
C VAL A 124 3.99 -15.10 12.35
N ARG A 125 5.03 -15.87 12.60
CA ARG A 125 5.06 -16.88 13.65
C ARG A 125 6.07 -16.58 14.75
N THR A 126 5.86 -17.19 15.90
CA THR A 126 6.72 -17.03 17.09
C THR A 126 7.99 -17.88 17.04
N LYS A 127 8.08 -18.86 16.13
CA LYS A 127 9.24 -19.73 15.89
C LYS A 127 9.32 -20.05 14.40
N PRO A 128 10.49 -20.43 13.87
CA PRO A 128 10.68 -20.87 12.47
C PRO A 128 10.15 -22.28 12.24
N ASP A 129 8.85 -22.47 12.43
CA ASP A 129 8.15 -23.75 12.38
C ASP A 129 6.71 -23.51 11.88
N SER A 130 6.29 -24.28 10.87
CA SER A 130 4.96 -24.19 10.26
C SER A 130 3.81 -24.50 11.23
N LYS A 131 4.09 -25.18 12.35
CA LYS A 131 3.13 -25.51 13.42
C LYS A 131 3.20 -24.52 14.60
N ALA A 132 4.18 -23.61 14.63
CA ALA A 132 4.28 -22.62 15.69
C ALA A 132 3.08 -21.66 15.69
N SER A 133 2.80 -21.07 16.84
CA SER A 133 1.73 -20.09 16.99
C SER A 133 1.89 -18.92 16.02
N ILE A 134 0.79 -18.54 15.39
CA ILE A 134 0.72 -17.32 14.56
C ILE A 134 0.55 -16.13 15.50
N ALA A 135 1.48 -15.19 15.45
CA ALA A 135 1.40 -13.93 16.19
C ALA A 135 0.36 -13.00 15.54
N TYR A 136 0.43 -12.87 14.22
CA TYR A 136 -0.52 -12.16 13.36
C TYR A 136 -0.28 -12.54 11.88
N ASN A 137 -1.13 -12.07 10.99
CA ASN A 137 -0.91 -12.18 9.56
C ASN A 137 -0.48 -10.83 8.98
N ILE A 138 0.42 -10.87 8.00
CA ILE A 138 0.65 -9.78 7.06
C ILE A 138 0.07 -10.14 5.69
N PHE A 139 -0.06 -9.16 4.83
CA PHE A 139 -0.78 -9.31 3.58
C PHE A 139 0.08 -8.81 2.42
N PHE A 140 -0.31 -9.18 1.21
CA PHE A 140 0.36 -8.75 -0.01
C PHE A 140 0.70 -7.25 0.04
N GLY A 141 1.94 -6.90 -0.30
CA GLY A 141 2.42 -5.51 -0.26
C GLY A 141 2.88 -5.00 1.11
N CYS A 142 2.71 -5.78 2.20
CA CYS A 142 3.33 -5.45 3.48
C CYS A 142 4.85 -5.55 3.39
N THR A 143 5.56 -4.61 4.01
CA THR A 143 7.03 -4.58 4.03
C THR A 143 7.58 -4.90 5.42
N LEU A 144 8.68 -5.61 5.48
CA LEU A 144 9.40 -5.93 6.72
C LEU A 144 10.91 -5.81 6.51
N GLN A 145 11.64 -5.62 7.61
CA GLN A 145 13.10 -5.73 7.60
C GLN A 145 13.52 -7.14 8.03
N ILE A 146 14.40 -7.77 7.25
CA ILE A 146 14.99 -9.05 7.58
C ILE A 146 16.19 -8.83 8.47
N LEU A 147 16.23 -9.56 9.59
CA LEU A 147 17.33 -9.54 10.54
C LEU A 147 18.31 -10.69 10.27
N GLU A 148 17.80 -11.86 9.92
CA GLU A 148 18.59 -13.03 9.53
C GLU A 148 17.74 -14.07 8.80
N ALA A 149 18.40 -14.97 8.08
CA ALA A 149 17.81 -16.19 7.57
C ALA A 149 18.18 -17.37 8.50
N VAL A 150 17.20 -18.22 8.81
CA VAL A 150 17.37 -19.38 9.68
C VAL A 150 16.77 -20.63 9.03
N GLU A 151 17.33 -21.81 9.31
CA GLU A 151 16.71 -23.07 8.94
C GLU A 151 15.61 -23.40 9.97
N GLY A 152 14.44 -23.75 9.49
CA GLY A 152 13.30 -24.16 10.28
C GLY A 152 12.94 -25.62 10.07
N ASP A 153 11.67 -25.96 10.31
CA ASP A 153 11.14 -27.29 10.11
C ASP A 153 11.29 -27.75 8.64
N ASN A 154 11.50 -29.05 8.44
CA ASN A 154 11.65 -29.67 7.13
C ASN A 154 12.72 -29.02 6.21
N LYS A 155 13.77 -28.44 6.77
CA LYS A 155 14.82 -27.70 6.05
C LYS A 155 14.27 -26.48 5.28
N SER A 156 13.13 -25.95 5.68
CA SER A 156 12.58 -24.73 5.14
C SER A 156 13.41 -23.52 5.59
N VAL A 157 13.48 -22.49 4.75
CA VAL A 157 14.16 -21.24 5.08
C VAL A 157 13.14 -20.28 5.65
N TRP A 158 13.47 -19.74 6.81
CA TRP A 158 12.68 -18.73 7.50
C TRP A 158 13.47 -17.44 7.65
N TYR A 159 12.79 -16.31 7.54
CA TYR A 159 13.38 -15.04 7.88
C TYR A 159 12.93 -14.61 9.27
N ARG A 160 13.89 -14.29 10.14
CA ARG A 160 13.62 -13.53 11.36
C ARG A 160 13.41 -12.07 10.97
N VAL A 161 12.29 -11.51 11.36
CA VAL A 161 11.84 -10.20 10.89
C VAL A 161 11.69 -9.21 12.03
N SER A 162 11.83 -7.92 11.71
CA SER A 162 11.42 -6.81 12.58
C SER A 162 10.20 -6.11 11.98
N ASP A 163 9.13 -5.95 12.79
CA ASP A 163 7.95 -5.14 12.46
C ASP A 163 8.02 -3.74 13.09
N GLY A 164 9.12 -3.44 13.77
CA GLY A 164 9.32 -2.20 14.50
C GLY A 164 8.95 -2.24 15.98
N ASN A 165 8.23 -3.28 16.41
CA ASN A 165 7.83 -3.49 17.81
C ASN A 165 8.41 -4.80 18.36
N SER A 166 8.68 -5.79 17.50
CA SER A 166 9.28 -7.08 17.86
C SER A 166 10.32 -7.49 16.85
N GLU A 167 11.36 -8.21 17.33
CA GLU A 167 12.43 -8.80 16.53
C GLU A 167 12.52 -10.32 16.70
N LYS A 168 11.53 -10.93 17.35
CA LYS A 168 11.46 -12.37 17.65
C LYS A 168 10.33 -13.04 16.86
N LEU A 169 10.19 -12.65 15.61
CA LEU A 169 9.12 -13.13 14.73
C LEU A 169 9.73 -13.74 13.47
N PHE A 170 9.04 -14.72 12.92
CA PHE A 170 9.53 -15.51 11.79
C PHE A 170 8.50 -15.60 10.68
N VAL A 171 8.95 -15.53 9.45
CA VAL A 171 8.13 -15.66 8.25
C VAL A 171 8.79 -16.64 7.31
N LEU A 172 8.00 -17.50 6.66
CA LEU A 172 8.51 -18.43 5.65
C LEU A 172 9.05 -17.63 4.45
N ALA A 173 10.34 -17.79 4.17
CA ALA A 173 11.09 -16.92 3.25
C ALA A 173 10.53 -16.91 1.82
N GLU A 174 10.00 -18.04 1.33
CA GLU A 174 9.42 -18.13 -0.02
C GLU A 174 8.16 -17.27 -0.23
N GLN A 175 7.53 -16.79 0.85
CA GLN A 175 6.35 -15.93 0.80
C GLN A 175 6.69 -14.44 0.70
N LEU A 176 7.99 -14.10 0.71
CA LEU A 176 8.50 -12.75 0.70
C LEU A 176 9.44 -12.53 -0.49
N ARG A 177 9.23 -11.47 -1.26
CA ARG A 177 10.21 -11.03 -2.24
C ARG A 177 11.18 -10.03 -1.60
N ARG A 178 12.44 -10.09 -1.98
CA ARG A 178 13.40 -9.04 -1.68
C ARG A 178 13.01 -7.76 -2.44
N ILE A 179 13.00 -6.63 -1.76
CA ILE A 179 12.92 -5.32 -2.39
C ILE A 179 14.32 -4.98 -2.90
N ASP A 180 14.44 -4.67 -4.18
CA ASP A 180 15.71 -4.33 -4.81
C ASP A 180 16.17 -2.91 -4.42
N VAL A 181 17.48 -2.69 -4.35
CA VAL A 181 18.07 -1.37 -4.04
C VAL A 181 17.59 -0.30 -5.02
N SER A 182 17.39 -0.65 -6.29
CA SER A 182 16.86 0.26 -7.31
C SER A 182 15.44 0.76 -7.01
N GLU A 183 14.68 0.02 -6.20
CA GLU A 183 13.35 0.44 -5.75
C GLU A 183 13.39 1.57 -4.70
N PHE A 184 14.58 1.96 -4.24
CA PHE A 184 14.84 3.14 -3.40
C PHE A 184 15.46 4.31 -4.18
N THR A 185 15.85 4.10 -5.43
CA THR A 185 16.48 5.16 -6.25
C THR A 185 15.59 6.40 -6.28
N PRO A 186 16.13 7.57 -5.93
CA PRO A 186 15.37 8.83 -5.95
C PRO A 186 14.82 9.15 -7.34
N ILE A 187 13.62 9.71 -7.39
CA ILE A 187 12.98 10.20 -8.60
C ILE A 187 13.26 11.70 -8.72
N SER A 188 13.70 12.16 -9.91
CA SER A 188 14.07 13.55 -10.18
C SER A 188 15.04 14.14 -9.14
N PRO A 189 16.19 13.49 -8.84
CA PRO A 189 17.11 13.92 -7.77
C PRO A 189 17.75 15.29 -8.06
N ASN A 190 17.82 15.71 -9.31
CA ASN A 190 18.44 16.97 -9.75
C ASN A 190 17.48 18.18 -9.70
N VAL A 191 16.20 17.96 -9.41
CA VAL A 191 15.24 19.06 -9.22
C VAL A 191 15.41 19.62 -7.81
N PRO A 192 15.74 20.94 -7.66
CA PRO A 192 15.87 21.58 -6.37
C PRO A 192 14.61 21.41 -5.50
N LEU A 193 14.82 21.31 -4.18
CA LEU A 193 13.76 21.03 -3.22
C LEU A 193 12.65 22.11 -3.24
N GLU A 194 13.02 23.37 -3.40
CA GLU A 194 12.12 24.52 -3.49
C GLU A 194 11.19 24.46 -4.73
N ASN A 195 11.59 23.73 -5.75
CA ASN A 195 10.82 23.53 -6.98
C ASN A 195 9.97 22.24 -6.95
N LYS A 196 9.97 21.52 -5.81
CA LYS A 196 9.15 20.33 -5.59
C LYS A 196 8.07 20.59 -4.55
N ARG A 197 6.81 20.30 -4.85
CA ARG A 197 5.73 20.30 -3.87
C ARG A 197 4.72 19.18 -4.11
N ILE A 198 4.14 18.68 -3.04
CA ILE A 198 2.96 17.81 -3.07
C ILE A 198 1.76 18.62 -2.63
N GLU A 199 0.66 18.47 -3.34
CA GLU A 199 -0.65 18.98 -2.98
C GLU A 199 -1.61 17.82 -2.67
N VAL A 200 -2.31 17.92 -1.54
CA VAL A 200 -3.33 16.96 -1.11
C VAL A 200 -4.68 17.68 -1.08
N SER A 201 -5.54 17.36 -2.04
CA SER A 201 -6.92 17.86 -2.05
C SER A 201 -7.81 16.89 -1.28
N ILE A 202 -8.26 17.30 -0.07
CA ILE A 202 -9.17 16.49 0.75
C ILE A 202 -10.52 16.33 0.01
N ALA A 203 -11.01 17.38 -0.62
CA ALA A 203 -12.30 17.35 -1.32
C ALA A 203 -12.29 16.39 -2.53
N LYS A 204 -11.16 16.30 -3.25
CA LYS A 204 -11.01 15.43 -4.41
C LYS A 204 -10.41 14.06 -4.09
N GLN A 205 -9.92 13.86 -2.86
CA GLN A 205 -9.17 12.67 -2.45
C GLN A 205 -8.02 12.37 -3.41
N LEU A 206 -7.19 13.38 -3.67
CA LEU A 206 -6.17 13.38 -4.70
C LEU A 206 -4.85 13.92 -4.15
N VAL A 207 -3.77 13.21 -4.47
CA VAL A 207 -2.39 13.67 -4.30
C VAL A 207 -1.86 14.10 -5.66
N SER A 208 -1.25 15.27 -5.75
CA SER A 208 -0.63 15.81 -6.95
C SER A 208 0.79 16.29 -6.65
N ALA A 209 1.77 15.89 -7.43
CA ALA A 209 3.15 16.34 -7.30
C ALA A 209 3.56 17.25 -8.45
N TYR A 210 4.28 18.30 -8.12
CA TYR A 210 4.69 19.34 -9.07
C TYR A 210 6.20 19.57 -9.03
N GLU A 211 6.79 19.74 -10.20
CA GLU A 211 8.16 20.22 -10.43
C GLU A 211 8.09 21.51 -11.25
N TYR A 212 8.67 22.61 -10.76
CA TYR A 212 8.62 23.93 -11.45
C TYR A 212 7.18 24.31 -11.89
N ASP A 213 6.19 24.09 -11.02
CA ASP A 213 4.75 24.29 -11.27
C ASP A 213 4.12 23.37 -12.34
N LYS A 214 4.90 22.46 -12.93
CA LYS A 214 4.38 21.43 -13.83
C LYS A 214 3.92 20.21 -13.03
N LEU A 215 2.70 19.75 -13.27
CA LEU A 215 2.20 18.48 -12.74
C LEU A 215 3.01 17.33 -13.31
N VAL A 216 3.65 16.53 -12.45
CA VAL A 216 4.47 15.38 -12.84
C VAL A 216 3.91 14.05 -12.38
N TYR A 217 3.04 14.06 -11.36
CA TYR A 217 2.41 12.86 -10.85
C TYR A 217 1.06 13.15 -10.21
N THR A 218 0.13 12.21 -10.30
CA THR A 218 -1.14 12.28 -9.57
C THR A 218 -1.60 10.88 -9.20
N ALA A 219 -2.19 10.75 -8.00
CA ALA A 219 -2.72 9.50 -7.48
C ALA A 219 -3.96 9.74 -6.64
N ARG A 220 -4.91 8.80 -6.66
CA ARG A 220 -6.01 8.80 -5.71
C ARG A 220 -5.49 8.41 -4.33
N CYS A 221 -6.12 8.99 -3.32
CA CYS A 221 -5.81 8.69 -1.93
C CYS A 221 -7.09 8.48 -1.10
N ALA A 222 -6.90 8.10 0.15
CA ALA A 222 -7.92 8.13 1.18
C ALA A 222 -7.36 8.87 2.39
N THR A 223 -7.86 10.09 2.63
CA THR A 223 -7.44 10.95 3.72
C THR A 223 -8.13 10.59 5.04
N GLY A 224 -7.87 11.36 6.09
CA GLY A 224 -8.50 11.22 7.40
C GLY A 224 -10.02 11.34 7.34
N ALA A 225 -10.70 10.49 8.12
CA ALA A 225 -12.15 10.40 8.21
C ALA A 225 -12.67 10.85 9.58
N LYS A 226 -14.00 10.95 9.68
CA LYS A 226 -14.69 11.07 10.96
C LYS A 226 -15.26 9.72 11.35
N PHE A 227 -15.02 9.31 12.57
CA PHE A 227 -15.50 8.04 13.12
C PHE A 227 -16.58 8.29 14.16
N VAL A 228 -17.70 7.58 14.05
CA VAL A 228 -18.75 7.56 15.07
C VAL A 228 -18.41 6.43 16.03
N LEU A 229 -18.08 6.77 17.27
CA LEU A 229 -17.78 5.80 18.32
C LEU A 229 -19.04 5.11 18.82
N LYS A 230 -18.87 4.03 19.62
CA LYS A 230 -20.00 3.26 20.16
C LYS A 230 -20.92 4.08 21.07
N ASP A 231 -20.39 5.10 21.74
CA ASP A 231 -21.13 6.03 22.59
C ASP A 231 -21.78 7.20 21.83
N GLY A 232 -21.67 7.20 20.49
CA GLY A 232 -22.24 8.24 19.62
C GLY A 232 -21.35 9.47 19.44
N ARG A 233 -20.22 9.59 20.11
CA ARG A 233 -19.25 10.67 19.86
C ARG A 233 -18.68 10.54 18.47
N ILE A 234 -18.33 11.69 17.89
CA ILE A 234 -17.66 11.77 16.60
C ILE A 234 -16.22 12.21 16.85
N ASP A 235 -15.28 11.33 16.55
CA ASP A 235 -13.87 11.68 16.54
C ASP A 235 -13.47 12.11 15.11
N ASP A 236 -12.96 13.35 15.03
CA ASP A 236 -12.57 13.96 13.75
C ASP A 236 -11.07 13.77 13.53
N TYR A 237 -10.74 12.81 12.69
CA TYR A 237 -9.38 12.52 12.25
C TYR A 237 -9.07 13.11 10.87
N SER A 238 -9.75 14.16 10.45
CA SER A 238 -9.48 14.81 9.16
C SER A 238 -8.00 15.15 9.01
N THR A 239 -7.43 14.90 7.85
CA THR A 239 -6.04 15.25 7.57
C THR A 239 -5.81 16.74 7.76
N THR A 240 -4.81 17.12 8.56
CA THR A 240 -4.56 18.51 8.96
C THR A 240 -4.23 19.36 7.75
N LYS A 241 -5.04 20.41 7.52
CA LYS A 241 -4.85 21.40 6.45
C LYS A 241 -3.65 22.30 6.71
N GLY A 242 -3.15 22.90 5.63
CA GLY A 242 -2.04 23.85 5.66
C GLY A 242 -0.77 23.32 4.99
N ASP A 243 0.31 24.08 5.14
CA ASP A 243 1.62 23.75 4.61
C ASP A 243 2.44 22.99 5.66
N HIS A 244 2.90 21.82 5.28
CA HIS A 244 3.71 20.92 6.08
C HIS A 244 4.99 20.55 5.34
N ARG A 245 5.89 19.83 6.01
CA ARG A 245 7.09 19.28 5.36
C ARG A 245 7.36 17.85 5.80
N ILE A 246 7.77 17.02 4.85
CA ILE A 246 8.20 15.65 5.18
C ILE A 246 9.50 15.74 6.00
N PHE A 247 9.52 15.12 7.16
CA PHE A 247 10.67 15.20 8.07
C PHE A 247 11.21 13.83 8.49
N LEU A 248 10.46 12.76 8.28
CA LEU A 248 10.84 11.41 8.70
C LEU A 248 10.27 10.38 7.73
N LYS A 249 11.10 9.42 7.32
CA LYS A 249 10.71 8.31 6.46
C LYS A 249 11.12 6.97 7.04
N THR A 250 10.37 5.92 6.68
CA THR A 250 10.73 4.53 6.93
C THR A 250 10.11 3.63 5.86
N PRO A 251 10.82 2.60 5.37
CA PRO A 251 10.27 1.68 4.37
C PRO A 251 9.15 0.80 4.92
N SER A 252 9.09 0.63 6.25
CA SER A 252 8.11 -0.23 6.93
C SER A 252 7.76 0.28 8.31
N ARG A 253 6.49 0.20 8.68
CA ARG A 253 6.03 0.55 10.04
C ARG A 253 4.84 -0.30 10.48
N ARG A 254 4.83 -0.73 11.75
CA ARG A 254 3.60 -1.14 12.43
C ARG A 254 2.95 0.09 13.06
N MET A 255 1.69 0.33 12.74
CA MET A 255 0.90 1.42 13.33
C MET A 255 -0.23 0.83 14.17
N ILE A 256 -0.34 1.32 15.40
CA ILE A 256 -1.38 0.92 16.36
C ILE A 256 -2.03 2.19 16.87
N GLY A 257 -3.34 2.22 16.93
CA GLY A 257 -4.11 3.36 17.45
C GLY A 257 -5.54 2.98 17.78
N GLY A 258 -6.26 3.96 18.36
CA GLY A 258 -7.59 3.73 18.95
C GLY A 258 -7.53 2.93 20.25
N ALA A 259 -8.67 2.83 20.95
CA ALA A 259 -8.79 1.99 22.12
C ALA A 259 -9.24 0.58 21.74
N PHE A 260 -8.59 -0.44 22.31
CA PHE A 260 -8.92 -1.84 22.00
C PHE A 260 -10.42 -2.11 22.25
N GLY A 261 -11.09 -2.60 21.22
CA GLY A 261 -12.53 -2.89 21.23
C GLY A 261 -13.42 -1.76 20.74
N ASP A 262 -12.88 -0.56 20.47
CA ASP A 262 -13.62 0.53 19.84
C ASP A 262 -13.61 0.41 18.29
N SER A 263 -14.50 1.19 17.66
CA SER A 263 -14.65 1.17 16.19
C SER A 263 -13.47 1.83 15.47
N ASP A 264 -12.65 2.59 16.19
CA ASP A 264 -11.45 3.27 15.70
C ASP A 264 -10.15 2.51 15.99
N TYR A 265 -10.22 1.35 16.68
CA TYR A 265 -9.03 0.54 16.93
C TYR A 265 -8.44 -0.04 15.65
N TYR A 266 -7.13 0.07 15.53
CA TYR A 266 -6.36 -0.59 14.46
C TYR A 266 -4.99 -1.05 14.96
N ASP A 267 -4.51 -2.16 14.39
CA ASP A 267 -3.15 -2.68 14.52
C ASP A 267 -2.70 -3.20 13.16
N LEU A 268 -1.87 -2.42 12.49
CA LEU A 268 -1.50 -2.59 11.09
C LEU A 268 0.03 -2.82 10.98
N PRO A 269 0.48 -4.08 10.96
CA PRO A 269 1.89 -4.40 10.77
C PRO A 269 2.33 -4.23 9.33
N GLY A 270 3.60 -3.84 9.13
CA GLY A 270 4.22 -3.85 7.82
C GLY A 270 3.66 -2.80 6.83
N ILE A 271 3.17 -1.66 7.31
CA ILE A 271 2.72 -0.56 6.45
C ILE A 271 3.91 -0.07 5.60
N PRO A 272 3.81 -0.11 4.25
CA PRO A 272 4.92 0.22 3.37
C PRO A 272 5.05 1.72 3.09
N TRP A 273 6.29 2.18 2.88
CA TRP A 273 6.65 3.46 2.27
C TRP A 273 6.13 4.68 3.02
N VAL A 274 6.41 4.74 4.32
CA VAL A 274 5.88 5.78 5.22
C VAL A 274 6.71 7.06 5.13
N ALA A 275 6.03 8.20 4.92
CA ALA A 275 6.64 9.54 4.88
C ALA A 275 5.83 10.51 5.74
N TYR A 276 6.30 10.80 6.96
CA TYR A 276 5.64 11.65 7.95
C TYR A 276 5.84 13.13 7.63
N PHE A 277 4.75 13.93 7.72
CA PHE A 277 4.79 15.37 7.44
C PHE A 277 4.13 16.25 8.51
N THR A 278 3.53 15.69 9.58
CA THR A 278 3.05 16.47 10.74
C THR A 278 3.64 15.98 12.04
N ALA A 279 3.73 16.84 13.04
CA ALA A 279 4.17 16.48 14.39
C ALA A 279 3.25 15.42 15.04
N SER A 280 1.96 15.42 14.71
CA SER A 280 0.98 14.40 15.09
C SER A 280 1.14 13.07 14.35
N ARG A 281 2.20 12.93 13.55
CA ARG A 281 2.56 11.73 12.78
C ARG A 281 1.59 11.36 11.65
N ILE A 282 0.94 12.34 11.04
CA ILE A 282 0.26 12.12 9.77
C ILE A 282 1.32 11.89 8.68
N ALA A 283 1.09 10.88 7.84
CA ALA A 283 2.05 10.43 6.83
C ALA A 283 1.35 10.04 5.52
N PHE A 284 2.09 10.05 4.42
CA PHE A 284 1.80 9.24 3.25
C PHE A 284 2.26 7.82 3.50
N HIS A 285 1.51 6.81 3.08
CA HIS A 285 1.92 5.41 3.13
C HIS A 285 1.01 4.52 2.27
N GLY A 286 1.47 3.34 1.91
CA GLY A 286 0.66 2.33 1.25
C GLY A 286 -0.37 1.71 2.20
N ALA A 287 -1.56 1.40 1.68
CA ALA A 287 -2.61 0.71 2.41
C ALA A 287 -2.95 -0.62 1.76
N TYR A 288 -2.90 -1.70 2.53
CA TYR A 288 -3.25 -3.06 2.11
C TYR A 288 -4.59 -3.53 2.70
N TRP A 289 -5.19 -2.74 3.60
CA TRP A 289 -6.42 -3.07 4.33
C TRP A 289 -7.69 -2.46 3.72
N HIS A 290 -7.56 -1.71 2.65
CA HIS A 290 -8.69 -1.24 1.83
C HIS A 290 -8.22 -0.94 0.39
N ASN A 291 -9.19 -0.87 -0.52
CA ASN A 291 -8.97 -0.46 -1.91
C ASN A 291 -10.03 0.59 -2.32
N ASP A 292 -10.48 1.41 -1.35
CA ASP A 292 -11.54 2.40 -1.53
C ASP A 292 -10.94 3.82 -1.59
N TYR A 293 -9.98 4.01 -2.48
CA TYR A 293 -9.38 5.32 -2.73
C TYR A 293 -10.39 6.25 -3.41
N GLY A 294 -10.43 7.51 -2.97
CA GLY A 294 -11.45 8.50 -3.32
C GLY A 294 -12.41 8.82 -2.17
N ASN A 295 -12.39 8.01 -1.10
CA ASN A 295 -13.17 8.23 0.12
C ASN A 295 -12.26 8.37 1.33
N PRO A 296 -12.54 9.28 2.29
CA PRO A 296 -11.80 9.35 3.56
C PRO A 296 -11.92 8.03 4.35
N ARG A 297 -10.80 7.51 4.88
CA ARG A 297 -10.73 6.19 5.54
C ARG A 297 -9.79 6.12 6.73
N SER A 298 -8.90 7.09 6.91
CA SER A 298 -7.79 6.98 7.85
C SER A 298 -8.02 7.80 9.13
N HIS A 299 -7.10 7.63 10.09
CA HIS A 299 -6.97 8.45 11.29
C HIS A 299 -6.02 9.64 11.06
N GLY A 300 -6.13 10.27 9.88
CA GLY A 300 -5.37 11.46 9.51
C GLY A 300 -4.35 11.24 8.41
N CYS A 301 -3.79 10.04 8.26
CA CYS A 301 -2.83 9.72 7.22
C CYS A 301 -3.43 9.81 5.80
N VAL A 302 -2.57 9.99 4.82
CA VAL A 302 -2.91 9.94 3.40
C VAL A 302 -2.60 8.53 2.88
N ASN A 303 -3.62 7.67 2.90
CA ASN A 303 -3.51 6.29 2.41
C ASN A 303 -3.46 6.28 0.89
N MET A 304 -2.55 5.55 0.32
CA MET A 304 -2.31 5.42 -1.12
C MET A 304 -2.19 3.95 -1.52
N LEU A 305 -2.29 3.65 -2.81
CA LEU A 305 -1.80 2.36 -3.30
C LEU A 305 -0.32 2.19 -2.90
N PRO A 306 0.15 0.98 -2.57
CA PRO A 306 1.55 0.77 -2.21
C PRO A 306 2.54 1.32 -3.23
N GLU A 307 2.25 1.19 -4.52
CA GLU A 307 3.06 1.68 -5.63
C GLU A 307 3.10 3.22 -5.68
N ASP A 308 1.97 3.87 -5.41
CA ASP A 308 1.89 5.34 -5.36
C ASP A 308 2.62 5.90 -4.14
N ALA A 309 2.49 5.23 -2.99
CA ALA A 309 3.24 5.60 -1.79
C ALA A 309 4.75 5.41 -1.98
N GLN A 310 5.19 4.35 -2.67
CA GLN A 310 6.58 4.15 -3.05
C GLN A 310 7.08 5.27 -3.96
N TRP A 311 6.28 5.70 -4.93
CA TRP A 311 6.62 6.82 -5.80
C TRP A 311 6.84 8.10 -4.97
N VAL A 312 5.90 8.45 -4.06
CA VAL A 312 6.02 9.60 -3.15
C VAL A 312 7.24 9.47 -2.26
N TYR A 313 7.49 8.29 -1.71
CA TYR A 313 8.65 7.99 -0.86
C TYR A 313 9.97 8.26 -1.59
N ARG A 314 10.10 7.85 -2.85
CA ARG A 314 11.31 8.02 -3.67
C ARG A 314 11.49 9.45 -4.21
N TRP A 315 10.39 10.13 -4.49
CA TRP A 315 10.42 11.47 -5.11
C TRP A 315 10.68 12.59 -4.09
N THR A 316 10.32 12.39 -2.83
CA THR A 316 10.38 13.42 -1.77
C THR A 316 11.73 13.42 -1.03
N SER A 317 12.06 14.56 -0.39
CA SER A 317 13.14 14.68 0.60
C SER A 317 12.58 14.54 2.03
N PRO A 318 13.39 13.97 2.98
CA PRO A 318 14.78 13.52 2.81
C PRO A 318 14.87 12.30 1.88
N VAL A 319 15.98 12.17 1.15
CA VAL A 319 16.30 10.95 0.39
C VAL A 319 16.62 9.84 1.38
N ALA A 320 15.92 8.72 1.26
CA ALA A 320 16.07 7.59 2.18
C ALA A 320 16.96 6.50 1.56
N PRO A 321 18.16 6.26 2.10
CA PRO A 321 19.04 5.17 1.68
C PRO A 321 18.40 3.80 1.96
N TYR A 322 18.77 2.79 1.17
CA TYR A 322 18.26 1.42 1.31
C TYR A 322 18.58 0.81 2.68
N GLU A 323 19.76 1.11 3.20
CA GLU A 323 20.30 0.55 4.45
C GLU A 323 19.64 1.15 5.70
N GLU A 324 19.03 2.33 5.55
CA GLU A 324 18.49 3.09 6.66
C GLU A 324 17.03 2.69 6.98
N ARG A 325 16.82 2.29 8.22
CA ARG A 325 15.47 2.05 8.72
C ARG A 325 14.68 3.35 8.92
N TRP A 326 15.36 4.39 9.37
CA TRP A 326 14.78 5.69 9.63
C TRP A 326 15.63 6.78 9.01
N THR A 327 15.03 7.56 8.14
CA THR A 327 15.70 8.72 7.54
C THR A 327 14.98 9.98 7.98
N ARG A 328 15.70 10.85 8.65
CA ARG A 328 15.20 12.12 9.18
C ARG A 328 15.87 13.30 8.52
N THR A 329 15.17 14.45 8.37
CA THR A 329 15.81 15.73 8.02
C THR A 329 16.72 16.18 9.15
N GLU A 330 17.86 16.79 8.80
CA GLU A 330 18.84 17.32 9.77
C GLU A 330 18.26 18.50 10.56
N SER A 331 17.46 19.33 9.89
CA SER A 331 16.83 20.49 10.53
C SER A 331 15.38 20.68 10.09
N LYS A 332 14.63 21.44 10.88
CA LYS A 332 13.25 21.82 10.58
C LYS A 332 13.21 22.63 9.28
N GLY A 333 12.37 22.24 8.34
CA GLY A 333 12.19 22.96 7.08
C GLY A 333 12.90 22.37 5.86
N GLN A 334 13.77 21.37 6.03
CA GLN A 334 14.55 20.77 4.92
C GLN A 334 13.82 19.69 4.10
N GLY A 335 12.62 19.25 4.48
CA GLY A 335 11.90 18.24 3.72
C GLY A 335 11.00 18.81 2.64
N SER A 336 10.51 17.95 1.75
CA SER A 336 9.58 18.33 0.68
C SER A 336 8.31 18.98 1.23
N LEU A 337 7.87 20.05 0.57
CA LEU A 337 6.63 20.77 0.90
C LEU A 337 5.41 19.89 0.61
N VAL A 338 4.50 19.83 1.58
CA VAL A 338 3.17 19.19 1.47
C VAL A 338 2.12 20.23 1.80
N ARG A 339 1.27 20.56 0.83
CA ARG A 339 0.14 21.47 1.00
C ARG A 339 -1.16 20.70 1.03
N VAL A 340 -1.90 20.78 2.13
CA VAL A 340 -3.19 20.11 2.35
C VAL A 340 -4.33 21.15 2.36
N PHE A 341 -5.39 20.95 1.54
CA PHE A 341 -6.52 21.89 1.41
C PHE A 341 -7.87 21.24 1.13
#